data_9da70c3b0f3b330ddc7e573756dda229
#
_entry.id   9da70c3b0f3b330ddc7e573756dda229
#
_cell.length_a   1.000
_cell.length_b   1.000
_cell.length_c   1.000
_cell.angle_alpha   90.00
_cell.angle_beta   90.00
_cell.angle_gamma   90.00
#
_symmetry.space_group_name_H-M   'P 1'
#
loop_
_entity.id
_entity.type
_entity.pdbx_description
1 polymer ?
#
loop_
_entity_poly.entity_id
_entity_poly.type
_entity_poly.pdbx_seq_one_letter_code
_entity_poly.pdbx_strand_id
1 'polypeptide(L)'
;MKQTLARHCPQCKLYSEVDAHPGNFSCPECGHYWGKITDLENIFNQCPICTGKQFYLSKHFNQLVGCAIMLVGIVLVPFTYCLSLPVFALIDWILFKRIKTIINCYRCGSEFHGFENKRNFKPFIHQIGLRYDKYR
;
A
#
# COMPACT_ATOMS: atom_id res chain seq x y z
N MET A 1 9.48 10.83 -8.10
CA MET A 1 9.10 10.02 -6.91
C MET A 1 9.94 8.76 -6.91
N LYS A 2 10.48 8.38 -5.78
CA LYS A 2 11.27 7.16 -5.68
C LYS A 2 10.34 5.95 -5.76
N GLN A 3 10.62 5.02 -6.65
CA GLN A 3 9.88 3.78 -6.77
C GLN A 3 10.55 2.74 -5.88
N THR A 4 9.80 2.12 -5.00
CA THR A 4 10.33 1.13 -4.07
C THR A 4 9.45 -0.12 -4.04
N LEU A 5 10.08 -1.24 -3.70
CA LEU A 5 9.46 -2.54 -3.50
C LEU A 5 9.64 -2.92 -2.04
N ALA A 6 8.55 -3.18 -1.35
CA ALA A 6 8.57 -3.61 0.03
C ALA A 6 7.85 -4.95 0.23
N ARG A 7 8.36 -5.76 1.16
CA ARG A 7 7.71 -7.01 1.54
C ARG A 7 8.28 -7.57 2.85
N HIS A 8 7.51 -8.48 3.46
CA HIS A 8 8.05 -9.35 4.50
C HIS A 8 8.88 -10.47 3.86
N CYS A 9 10.14 -10.59 4.27
CA CYS A 9 11.01 -11.65 3.78
C CYS A 9 10.52 -13.02 4.29
N PRO A 10 10.37 -14.04 3.43
CA PRO A 10 9.93 -15.36 3.87
C PRO A 10 10.95 -16.06 4.77
N GLN A 11 12.23 -15.71 4.70
CA GLN A 11 13.31 -16.33 5.46
C GLN A 11 13.53 -15.66 6.81
N CYS A 12 13.78 -14.35 6.86
CA CYS A 12 14.04 -13.64 8.13
C CYS A 12 12.78 -13.00 8.75
N LYS A 13 11.65 -13.01 8.05
CA LYS A 13 10.34 -12.43 8.44
C LYS A 13 10.34 -10.91 8.71
N LEU A 14 11.46 -10.24 8.49
CA LEU A 14 11.56 -8.79 8.61
C LEU A 14 10.90 -8.11 7.41
N TYR A 15 10.25 -6.98 7.68
CA TYR A 15 9.74 -6.09 6.63
C TYR A 15 10.90 -5.25 6.10
N SER A 16 11.15 -5.33 4.81
CA SER A 16 12.25 -4.61 4.18
C SER A 16 11.79 -3.95 2.91
N GLU A 17 12.31 -2.75 2.67
CA GLU A 17 12.04 -1.93 1.49
C GLU A 17 13.34 -1.76 0.70
N VAL A 18 13.26 -1.93 -0.61
CA VAL A 18 14.37 -1.78 -1.54
C VAL A 18 13.96 -0.89 -2.70
N ASP A 19 14.92 -0.14 -3.24
CA ASP A 19 14.68 0.70 -4.41
C ASP A 19 14.38 -0.17 -5.64
N ALA A 20 13.31 0.16 -6.36
CA ALA A 20 12.95 -0.53 -7.58
C ALA A 20 13.87 -0.09 -8.72
N HIS A 21 14.72 -1.00 -9.18
CA HIS A 21 15.59 -0.81 -10.35
C HIS A 21 15.56 -2.08 -11.21
N PRO A 22 15.87 -2.01 -12.50
CA PRO A 22 16.05 -3.22 -13.31
C PRO A 22 17.21 -4.05 -12.75
N GLY A 23 16.97 -5.31 -12.46
CA GLY A 23 17.99 -6.21 -11.89
C GLY A 23 17.44 -7.21 -10.91
N ASN A 24 18.34 -7.85 -10.18
CA ASN A 24 18.01 -8.85 -9.16
C ASN A 24 17.71 -8.16 -7.83
N PHE A 25 16.70 -8.65 -7.13
CA PHE A 25 16.32 -8.17 -5.80
C PHE A 25 16.60 -9.23 -4.76
N SER A 26 17.19 -8.80 -3.66
CA SER A 26 17.44 -9.64 -2.48
C SER A 26 17.08 -8.88 -1.22
N CYS A 27 16.81 -9.62 -0.16
CA CYS A 27 16.59 -9.04 1.16
C CYS A 27 17.86 -8.35 1.65
N PRO A 28 17.80 -7.08 2.08
CA PRO A 28 18.97 -6.37 2.58
C PRO A 28 19.50 -6.96 3.91
N GLU A 29 18.63 -7.63 4.67
CA GLU A 29 18.98 -8.18 5.98
C GLU A 29 19.61 -9.59 5.91
N CYS A 30 19.08 -10.49 5.08
CA CYS A 30 19.52 -11.88 5.02
C CYS A 30 20.06 -12.33 3.64
N GLY A 31 20.02 -11.45 2.63
CA GLY A 31 20.49 -11.76 1.27
C GLY A 31 19.57 -12.71 0.48
N HIS A 32 18.43 -13.14 1.06
CA HIS A 32 17.50 -14.03 0.36
C HIS A 32 17.02 -13.43 -0.96
N TYR A 33 17.15 -14.17 -2.05
CA TYR A 33 16.74 -13.72 -3.39
C TYR A 33 15.22 -13.63 -3.49
N TRP A 34 14.72 -12.47 -3.93
CA TRP A 34 13.28 -12.23 -4.07
C TRP A 34 12.77 -12.40 -5.50
N GLY A 35 13.56 -11.99 -6.47
CA GLY A 35 13.17 -12.02 -7.88
C GLY A 35 14.00 -11.08 -8.74
N LYS A 36 13.58 -10.96 -10.00
CA LYS A 36 14.24 -10.10 -10.99
C LYS A 36 13.20 -9.20 -11.66
N ILE A 37 13.48 -7.91 -11.72
CA ILE A 37 12.72 -6.96 -12.55
C ILE A 37 13.49 -6.75 -13.85
N THR A 38 12.87 -7.07 -14.96
CA THR A 38 13.44 -6.84 -16.29
C THR A 38 13.05 -5.47 -16.84
N ASP A 39 11.82 -5.04 -16.57
CA ASP A 39 11.26 -3.80 -17.09
C ASP A 39 10.30 -3.18 -16.04
N LEU A 40 10.56 -1.92 -15.70
CA LEU A 40 9.73 -1.17 -14.74
C LEU A 40 8.38 -0.74 -15.32
N GLU A 41 8.28 -0.56 -16.63
CA GLU A 41 7.03 -0.14 -17.26
C GLU A 41 6.00 -1.28 -17.30
N ASN A 42 6.48 -2.51 -17.45
CA ASN A 42 5.67 -3.72 -17.56
C ASN A 42 5.64 -4.57 -16.28
N ILE A 43 6.10 -4.02 -15.16
CA ILE A 43 6.20 -4.73 -13.87
C ILE A 43 4.87 -5.32 -13.40
N PHE A 44 3.72 -4.73 -13.80
CA PHE A 44 2.38 -5.18 -13.43
C PHE A 44 1.73 -6.14 -14.44
N ASN A 45 2.44 -6.59 -15.46
CA ASN A 45 1.98 -7.71 -16.31
C ASN A 45 2.00 -9.01 -15.52
N GLN A 46 3.06 -9.16 -14.72
CA GLN A 46 3.31 -10.32 -13.89
C GLN A 46 4.19 -9.91 -12.72
N CYS A 47 3.83 -10.34 -11.51
CA CYS A 47 4.62 -10.01 -10.33
C CYS A 47 6.05 -10.58 -10.47
N PRO A 48 7.09 -9.75 -10.33
CA PRO A 48 8.49 -10.19 -10.50
C PRO A 48 8.93 -11.18 -9.43
N ILE A 49 8.16 -11.34 -8.36
CA ILE A 49 8.50 -12.19 -7.22
C ILE A 49 7.78 -13.53 -7.28
N CYS A 50 6.47 -13.54 -7.54
CA CYS A 50 5.66 -14.76 -7.46
C CYS A 50 4.96 -15.13 -8.77
N THR A 51 5.22 -14.38 -9.85
CA THR A 51 4.59 -14.56 -11.16
C THR A 51 3.05 -14.39 -11.18
N GLY A 52 2.47 -13.92 -10.09
CA GLY A 52 1.04 -13.63 -9.96
C GLY A 52 0.60 -12.46 -10.85
N LYS A 53 -0.61 -12.52 -11.41
CA LYS A 53 -1.16 -11.48 -12.31
C LYS A 53 -2.19 -10.58 -11.64
N GLN A 54 -2.54 -10.84 -10.39
CA GLN A 54 -3.57 -10.12 -9.67
C GLN A 54 -2.96 -9.12 -8.69
N PHE A 55 -3.33 -7.86 -8.86
CA PHE A 55 -2.90 -6.75 -8.02
C PHE A 55 -4.11 -5.99 -7.51
N TYR A 56 -3.97 -5.31 -6.38
CA TYR A 56 -4.98 -4.44 -5.83
C TYR A 56 -4.36 -3.15 -5.28
N LEU A 57 -5.17 -2.12 -5.19
CA LEU A 57 -4.79 -0.85 -4.58
C LEU A 57 -5.09 -0.87 -3.09
N SER A 58 -4.13 -0.46 -2.30
CA SER A 58 -4.32 -0.09 -0.90
C SER A 58 -3.85 1.34 -0.64
N LYS A 59 -4.40 1.93 0.42
CA LYS A 59 -3.95 3.22 0.95
C LYS A 59 -3.50 2.98 2.37
N HIS A 60 -2.26 3.31 2.69
CA HIS A 60 -1.81 3.32 4.07
C HIS A 60 -2.36 4.55 4.79
N PHE A 61 -3.62 4.48 5.18
CA PHE A 61 -4.20 5.46 6.09
C PHE A 61 -3.89 5.05 7.52
N ASN A 62 -3.18 5.92 8.25
CA ASN A 62 -2.99 5.69 9.67
C ASN A 62 -4.32 5.96 10.39
N GLN A 63 -5.03 4.89 10.73
CA GLN A 63 -6.33 4.94 11.39
C GLN A 63 -6.31 5.75 12.69
N LEU A 64 -5.18 5.78 13.39
CA LEU A 64 -5.01 6.59 14.60
C LEU A 64 -5.15 8.09 14.32
N VAL A 65 -4.64 8.57 13.17
CA VAL A 65 -4.77 9.98 12.80
C VAL A 65 -6.23 10.34 12.53
N GLY A 66 -6.98 9.49 11.82
CA GLY A 66 -8.41 9.70 11.59
C GLY A 66 -9.21 9.72 12.90
N CYS A 67 -8.95 8.77 13.80
CA CYS A 67 -9.59 8.74 15.12
C CYS A 67 -9.23 9.98 15.97
N ALA A 68 -7.99 10.44 15.95
CA ALA A 68 -7.56 11.63 16.69
C ALA A 68 -8.26 12.88 16.17
N ILE A 69 -8.36 13.04 14.85
CA ILE A 69 -9.08 14.17 14.23
C ILE A 69 -10.56 14.16 14.62
N MET A 70 -11.21 12.99 14.60
CA MET A 70 -12.60 12.85 15.03
C MET A 70 -12.79 13.20 16.51
N LEU A 71 -11.93 12.72 17.41
CA LEU A 71 -11.99 13.01 18.83
C LEU A 71 -11.86 14.52 19.11
N VAL A 72 -10.90 15.19 18.48
CA VAL A 72 -10.75 16.64 18.59
C VAL A 72 -12.01 17.35 18.08
N GLY A 73 -12.58 16.90 16.95
CA GLY A 73 -13.83 17.45 16.43
C GLY A 73 -14.98 17.35 17.42
N ILE A 74 -15.16 16.18 18.08
CA ILE A 74 -16.21 15.95 19.06
C ILE A 74 -16.05 16.85 20.29
N VAL A 75 -14.84 17.01 20.81
CA VAL A 75 -14.55 17.87 21.98
C VAL A 75 -14.87 19.34 21.69
N LEU A 76 -14.68 19.78 20.46
CA LEU A 76 -14.94 21.15 20.03
C LEU A 76 -16.41 21.45 19.72
N VAL A 77 -17.25 20.44 19.56
CA VAL A 77 -18.69 20.60 19.25
C VAL A 77 -19.41 21.58 20.19
N PRO A 78 -19.29 21.46 21.55
CA PRO A 78 -19.99 22.38 22.45
C PRO A 78 -19.53 23.84 22.35
N PHE A 79 -18.30 24.09 21.92
CA PHE A 79 -17.73 25.43 21.77
C PHE A 79 -18.05 26.10 20.43
N THR A 80 -18.30 25.28 19.39
CA THR A 80 -18.43 25.76 18.00
C THR A 80 -19.82 25.57 17.41
N TYR A 81 -20.84 25.22 18.24
CA TYR A 81 -22.21 24.98 17.78
C TYR A 81 -22.29 24.02 16.57
N CYS A 82 -21.55 22.91 16.63
CA CYS A 82 -21.43 21.89 15.55
C CYS A 82 -20.74 22.37 14.26
N LEU A 83 -20.26 23.61 14.17
CA LEU A 83 -19.57 24.12 12.97
C LEU A 83 -18.22 23.42 12.74
N SER A 84 -17.62 22.87 13.79
CA SER A 84 -16.37 22.12 13.71
C SER A 84 -16.49 20.84 12.88
N LEU A 85 -17.63 20.15 12.92
CA LEU A 85 -17.81 18.87 12.23
C LEU A 85 -17.60 18.96 10.70
N PRO A 86 -18.23 19.90 9.96
CA PRO A 86 -17.99 20.02 8.53
C PRO A 86 -16.56 20.45 8.20
N VAL A 87 -15.92 21.25 9.05
CA VAL A 87 -14.53 21.68 8.86
C VAL A 87 -13.58 20.49 9.00
N PHE A 88 -13.73 19.69 10.06
CA PHE A 88 -12.90 18.48 10.26
C PHE A 88 -13.17 17.42 9.21
N ALA A 89 -14.41 17.24 8.78
CA ALA A 89 -14.74 16.36 7.67
C ALA A 89 -14.06 16.78 6.35
N LEU A 90 -13.99 18.09 6.08
CA LEU A 90 -13.29 18.62 4.93
C LEU A 90 -11.77 18.35 5.02
N ILE A 91 -11.17 18.58 6.19
CA ILE A 91 -9.75 18.30 6.44
C ILE A 91 -9.46 16.80 6.23
N ASP A 92 -10.27 15.93 6.81
CA ASP A 92 -10.11 14.48 6.65
C ASP A 92 -10.22 14.05 5.18
N TRP A 93 -11.18 14.61 4.44
CA TRP A 93 -11.35 14.36 3.01
C TRP A 93 -10.13 14.82 2.18
N ILE A 94 -9.56 15.99 2.48
CA ILE A 94 -8.35 16.51 1.82
C ILE A 94 -7.15 15.61 2.12
N LEU A 95 -6.98 15.22 3.39
CA LEU A 95 -5.93 14.29 3.81
C LEU A 95 -6.06 12.96 3.09
N PHE A 96 -7.27 12.39 3.05
CA PHE A 96 -7.55 11.14 2.36
C PHE A 96 -7.23 11.19 0.85
N LYS A 97 -7.46 12.34 0.20
CA LYS A 97 -7.07 12.54 -1.21
C LYS A 97 -5.56 12.62 -1.41
N ARG A 98 -4.82 13.14 -0.43
CA ARG A 98 -3.37 13.29 -0.52
C ARG A 98 -2.58 12.03 -0.21
N ILE A 99 -3.20 11.00 0.37
CA ILE A 99 -2.53 9.74 0.69
C ILE A 99 -2.19 9.01 -0.59
N LYS A 100 -0.92 8.59 -0.66
CA LYS A 100 -0.38 7.83 -1.79
C LYS A 100 -1.02 6.44 -1.84
N THR A 101 -1.37 6.02 -3.02
CA THR A 101 -1.82 4.65 -3.29
C THR A 101 -0.63 3.72 -3.45
N ILE A 102 -0.76 2.53 -2.91
CA ILE A 102 0.21 1.45 -2.99
C ILE A 102 -0.42 0.30 -3.76
N ILE A 103 0.34 -0.30 -4.66
CA ILE A 103 -0.12 -1.45 -5.43
C ILE A 103 0.42 -2.71 -4.75
N ASN A 104 -0.45 -3.63 -4.41
CA ASN A 104 -0.10 -4.87 -3.72
C ASN A 104 -0.41 -6.08 -4.58
N CYS A 105 0.43 -7.11 -4.49
CA CYS A 105 0.18 -8.39 -5.12
C CYS A 105 -0.67 -9.27 -4.21
N TYR A 106 -1.79 -9.85 -4.74
CA TYR A 106 -2.65 -10.77 -3.98
C TYR A 106 -1.95 -12.04 -3.51
N ARG A 107 -0.99 -12.55 -4.30
CA ARG A 107 -0.36 -13.84 -4.04
C ARG A 107 0.77 -13.78 -3.02
N CYS A 108 1.70 -12.86 -3.17
CA CYS A 108 2.89 -12.78 -2.31
C CYS A 108 2.85 -11.63 -1.30
N GLY A 109 1.85 -10.74 -1.37
CA GLY A 109 1.73 -9.60 -0.46
C GLY A 109 2.81 -8.52 -0.63
N SER A 110 3.56 -8.55 -1.74
CA SER A 110 4.57 -7.52 -1.99
C SER A 110 3.93 -6.20 -2.36
N GLU A 111 4.48 -5.11 -1.86
CA GLU A 111 3.99 -3.75 -1.96
C GLU A 111 4.87 -2.95 -2.92
N PHE A 112 4.24 -2.25 -3.85
CA PHE A 112 4.90 -1.42 -4.86
C PHE A 112 4.55 0.03 -4.59
N HIS A 113 5.51 0.81 -4.10
CA HIS A 113 5.37 2.21 -3.75
C HIS A 113 5.88 3.11 -4.87
N GLY A 114 5.24 4.28 -5.06
CA GLY A 114 5.68 5.28 -6.04
C GLY A 114 5.37 4.93 -7.51
N PHE A 115 4.62 3.88 -7.76
CA PHE A 115 4.17 3.52 -9.11
C PHE A 115 2.81 4.14 -9.42
N GLU A 116 2.67 4.63 -10.65
CA GLU A 116 1.39 5.12 -11.14
C GLU A 116 0.43 3.98 -11.47
N ASN A 117 -0.84 4.17 -11.12
CA ASN A 117 -1.88 3.19 -11.45
C ASN A 117 -2.33 3.31 -12.93
N LYS A 118 -1.42 3.05 -13.87
CA LYS A 118 -1.73 3.09 -15.31
C LYS A 118 -2.79 2.07 -15.74
N ARG A 119 -3.05 1.02 -14.93
CA ARG A 119 -3.98 -0.09 -15.25
C ARG A 119 -5.31 -0.03 -14.52
N ASN A 120 -5.59 1.04 -13.77
CA ASN A 120 -6.82 1.18 -13.00
C ASN A 120 -7.14 -0.04 -12.12
N PHE A 121 -6.16 -0.49 -11.33
CA PHE A 121 -6.36 -1.58 -10.38
C PHE A 121 -7.50 -1.23 -9.41
N LYS A 122 -8.30 -2.23 -9.11
CA LYS A 122 -9.40 -2.10 -8.16
C LYS A 122 -8.89 -2.15 -6.71
N PRO A 123 -9.62 -1.57 -5.74
CA PRO A 123 -9.33 -1.78 -4.33
C PRO A 123 -9.44 -3.27 -3.98
N PHE A 124 -8.94 -3.64 -2.80
CA PHE A 124 -8.96 -5.03 -2.32
C PHE A 124 -10.37 -5.63 -2.38
N ILE A 125 -10.49 -6.78 -3.04
CA ILE A 125 -11.74 -7.54 -3.14
C ILE A 125 -11.55 -8.83 -2.32
N HIS A 126 -12.34 -8.96 -1.26
CA HIS A 126 -12.24 -10.07 -0.30
C HIS A 126 -12.36 -11.47 -0.97
N GLN A 127 -13.26 -11.62 -1.92
CA GLN A 127 -13.44 -12.87 -2.66
C GLN A 127 -12.19 -13.31 -3.43
N ILE A 128 -11.45 -12.35 -3.98
CA ILE A 128 -10.17 -12.63 -4.65
C ILE A 128 -9.10 -12.94 -3.60
N GLY A 129 -9.09 -12.21 -2.50
CA GLY A 129 -8.17 -12.44 -1.38
C GLY A 129 -8.24 -13.87 -0.85
N LEU A 130 -9.44 -14.41 -0.63
CA LEU A 130 -9.66 -15.78 -0.15
C LEU A 130 -9.06 -16.85 -1.08
N ARG A 131 -9.04 -16.63 -2.39
CA ARG A 131 -8.40 -17.54 -3.35
C ARG A 131 -6.89 -17.64 -3.17
N TYR A 132 -6.27 -16.55 -2.71
CA TYR A 132 -4.82 -16.45 -2.55
C TYR A 132 -4.36 -16.62 -1.10
N ASP A 133 -5.26 -16.67 -0.14
CA ASP A 133 -4.95 -16.86 1.29
C ASP A 133 -4.16 -18.15 1.56
N LYS A 134 -4.40 -19.19 0.72
CA LYS A 134 -3.65 -20.45 0.74
C LYS A 134 -2.15 -20.30 0.44
N TYR A 135 -1.72 -19.18 -0.15
CA TYR A 135 -0.32 -18.94 -0.56
C TYR A 135 0.40 -17.94 0.33
N ARG A 136 -0.26 -17.39 1.33
CA ARG A 136 0.27 -16.52 2.37
C ARG A 136 0.70 -17.33 3.59
#